data_f534715073cb0076c0f24d054cf712f0
#
_entry.id   f534715073cb0076c0f24d054cf712f0
#
_cell.length_a   1.000
_cell.length_b   1.000
_cell.length_c   1.000
_cell.angle_alpha   90.00
_cell.angle_beta   90.00
_cell.angle_gamma   90.00
#
_symmetry.space_group_name_H-M   'P 1'
#
loop_
_entity.id
_entity.type
_entity.pdbx_description
1 polymer ?
#
loop_
_entity_poly.entity_id
_entity_poly.type
_entity_poly.pdbx_seq_one_letter_code
_entity_poly.pdbx_strand_id
1 'polypeptide(L)'
;YFNPEYEIYTRYKTGDTEKEGLSSPIVGRMTEDKDGNLWICTEGGGVNVYNRKDNTYRWYRHEEGKNSISHNNVKAIYYDRTNEIMWIGTHLGGLNKLDLRTNRFTVYRMKAGDPTSLPSDIVRDIVPYKDKLVVATQNGVCLFNPATGACQQLFKETKEGRGIGMVASLCIDKDGTLWIAATGEGVYSYRFDSGKLTNYPHNPANPNSL
;
A
#
# COMPACT_ATOMS: atom_id res chain seq x y z
N TYR A 1 11.04 -15.54 9.15
CA TYR A 1 12.41 -15.08 8.88
C TYR A 1 13.28 -16.27 8.49
N PHE A 2 14.01 -16.16 7.42
CA PHE A 2 15.03 -17.10 6.98
C PHE A 2 16.42 -16.45 7.11
N ASN A 3 17.33 -17.14 7.82
CA ASN A 3 18.72 -16.73 7.87
C ASN A 3 19.52 -17.62 6.89
N PRO A 4 19.97 -17.05 5.75
CA PRO A 4 20.67 -17.84 4.73
C PRO A 4 22.06 -18.32 5.14
N GLU A 5 22.70 -17.65 6.10
CA GLU A 5 24.03 -18.03 6.60
C GLU A 5 24.01 -19.34 7.40
N TYR A 6 22.94 -19.55 8.17
CA TYR A 6 22.78 -20.72 9.03
C TYR A 6 21.66 -21.66 8.57
N GLU A 7 20.97 -21.33 7.46
CA GLU A 7 19.81 -22.06 6.94
C GLU A 7 18.70 -22.30 7.98
N ILE A 8 18.53 -21.33 8.91
CA ILE A 8 17.59 -21.43 10.02
C ILE A 8 16.33 -20.62 9.71
N TYR A 9 15.17 -21.22 9.98
CA TYR A 9 13.86 -20.58 9.91
C TYR A 9 13.36 -20.21 11.30
N THR A 10 13.02 -18.94 11.50
CA THR A 10 12.27 -18.49 12.67
C THR A 10 10.84 -18.22 12.26
N ARG A 11 9.89 -18.91 12.88
CA ARG A 11 8.46 -18.71 12.68
C ARG A 11 7.90 -17.81 13.77
N TYR A 12 7.35 -16.67 13.36
CA TYR A 12 6.57 -15.78 14.23
C TYR A 12 5.13 -16.26 14.26
N LYS A 13 4.58 -16.44 15.45
CA LYS A 13 3.22 -16.96 15.66
C LYS A 13 2.25 -15.81 15.95
N THR A 14 0.96 -16.10 15.85
CA THR A 14 -0.10 -15.24 16.35
C THR A 14 -0.24 -15.42 17.86
N GLY A 15 -0.76 -14.37 18.52
CA GLY A 15 -1.15 -14.40 19.93
C GLY A 15 -2.46 -13.68 20.16
N ASP A 16 -3.05 -13.84 21.32
CA ASP A 16 -4.28 -13.14 21.73
C ASP A 16 -3.97 -11.73 22.25
N THR A 17 -2.71 -11.46 22.57
CA THR A 17 -2.20 -10.18 23.04
C THR A 17 -0.93 -9.75 22.31
N GLU A 18 -0.58 -8.46 22.41
CA GLU A 18 0.66 -7.89 21.88
C GLU A 18 1.93 -8.54 22.47
N LYS A 19 1.84 -9.18 23.63
CA LYS A 19 2.96 -9.87 24.27
C LYS A 19 3.23 -11.25 23.66
N GLU A 20 2.26 -11.81 22.97
CA GLU A 20 2.31 -13.21 22.49
C GLU A 20 2.68 -13.31 21.01
N GLY A 21 2.37 -12.29 20.21
CA GLY A 21 2.71 -12.36 18.79
C GLY A 21 1.89 -11.45 17.89
N LEU A 22 1.70 -11.92 16.66
CA LEU A 22 0.94 -11.21 15.62
C LEU A 22 -0.55 -11.27 15.89
N SER A 23 -1.27 -10.21 15.54
CA SER A 23 -2.73 -10.09 15.69
C SER A 23 -3.54 -10.91 14.69
N SER A 24 -2.92 -11.43 13.62
CA SER A 24 -3.56 -12.25 12.58
C SER A 24 -2.53 -13.15 11.89
N PRO A 25 -2.93 -14.38 11.50
CA PRO A 25 -2.05 -15.29 10.75
C PRO A 25 -1.90 -14.91 9.26
N ILE A 26 -2.80 -14.06 8.73
CA ILE A 26 -2.77 -13.65 7.33
C ILE A 26 -1.98 -12.35 7.23
N VAL A 27 -0.72 -12.48 6.84
CA VAL A 27 0.21 -11.36 6.69
C VAL A 27 0.33 -10.95 5.22
N GLY A 28 0.55 -9.66 5.00
CA GLY A 28 0.71 -9.07 3.68
C GLY A 28 2.03 -8.32 3.55
N ARG A 29 1.97 -7.09 3.03
CA ARG A 29 3.14 -6.23 2.84
C ARG A 29 3.79 -5.84 4.16
N MET A 30 5.09 -5.58 4.07
CA MET A 30 5.91 -5.16 5.21
C MET A 30 6.82 -4.01 4.81
N THR A 31 7.15 -3.20 5.78
CA THR A 31 8.19 -2.16 5.65
C THR A 31 8.94 -2.01 6.97
N GLU A 32 10.13 -1.45 6.90
CA GLU A 32 10.95 -1.19 8.09
C GLU A 32 11.00 0.31 8.36
N ASP A 33 10.87 0.72 9.62
CA ASP A 33 11.03 2.11 10.04
C ASP A 33 12.52 2.48 10.29
N LYS A 34 12.77 3.73 10.68
CA LYS A 34 14.14 4.22 10.95
C LYS A 34 14.82 3.54 12.13
N ASP A 35 14.05 2.98 13.05
CA ASP A 35 14.52 2.35 14.29
C ASP A 35 14.72 0.83 14.12
N GLY A 36 14.44 0.30 12.94
CA GLY A 36 14.58 -1.12 12.60
C GLY A 36 13.37 -1.97 13.00
N ASN A 37 12.24 -1.34 13.38
CA ASN A 37 11.01 -2.08 13.65
C ASN A 37 10.36 -2.51 12.34
N LEU A 38 9.85 -3.72 12.30
CA LEU A 38 9.15 -4.27 11.16
C LEU A 38 7.64 -4.01 11.28
N TRP A 39 7.10 -3.25 10.34
CA TRP A 39 5.68 -2.95 10.21
C TRP A 39 5.04 -3.95 9.25
N ILE A 40 4.05 -4.68 9.72
CA ILE A 40 3.45 -5.84 9.06
C ILE A 40 1.96 -5.59 8.85
N CYS A 41 1.54 -5.54 7.60
CA CYS A 41 0.12 -5.50 7.25
C CYS A 41 -0.52 -6.84 7.52
N THR A 42 -1.73 -6.85 8.05
CA THR A 42 -2.49 -8.08 8.27
C THR A 42 -3.93 -7.97 7.77
N GLU A 43 -4.57 -9.11 7.51
CA GLU A 43 -6.01 -9.19 7.28
C GLU A 43 -6.74 -9.42 8.60
N GLY A 44 -7.63 -8.50 8.96
CA GLY A 44 -8.43 -8.54 10.19
C GLY A 44 -7.72 -8.10 11.46
N GLY A 45 -6.38 -8.00 11.47
CA GLY A 45 -5.59 -7.65 12.64
C GLY A 45 -5.01 -6.23 12.64
N GLY A 46 -5.23 -5.44 11.60
CA GLY A 46 -4.65 -4.11 11.46
C GLY A 46 -3.18 -4.13 11.04
N VAL A 47 -2.37 -3.25 11.60
CA VAL A 47 -0.91 -3.22 11.40
C VAL A 47 -0.21 -3.67 12.68
N ASN A 48 0.72 -4.58 12.54
CA ASN A 48 1.57 -5.06 13.62
C ASN A 48 2.96 -4.44 13.48
N VAL A 49 3.50 -3.94 14.57
CA VAL A 49 4.87 -3.44 14.65
C VAL A 49 5.67 -4.41 15.51
N TYR A 50 6.63 -5.07 14.92
CA TYR A 50 7.55 -5.95 15.61
C TYR A 50 8.86 -5.24 15.91
N ASN A 51 9.17 -5.06 17.19
CA ASN A 51 10.46 -4.57 17.64
C ASN A 51 11.42 -5.75 17.77
N ARG A 52 12.43 -5.77 16.90
CA ARG A 52 13.42 -6.86 16.87
C ARG A 52 14.36 -6.86 18.08
N LYS A 53 14.61 -5.69 18.69
CA LYS A 53 15.54 -5.56 19.82
C LYS A 53 14.98 -6.18 21.09
N ASP A 54 13.69 -5.90 21.32
CA ASP A 54 13.03 -6.30 22.57
C ASP A 54 12.14 -7.54 22.37
N ASN A 55 12.01 -8.03 21.12
CA ASN A 55 11.13 -9.13 20.74
C ASN A 55 9.68 -8.88 21.19
N THR A 56 9.19 -7.65 20.99
CA THR A 56 7.86 -7.23 21.38
C THR A 56 7.03 -6.83 20.18
N TYR A 57 5.71 -6.87 20.34
CA TYR A 57 4.74 -6.45 19.32
C TYR A 57 3.91 -5.29 19.84
N ARG A 58 3.46 -4.47 18.90
CA ARG A 58 2.44 -3.44 19.09
C ARG A 58 1.44 -3.53 17.93
N TRP A 59 0.15 -3.38 18.22
CA TRP A 59 -0.92 -3.49 17.23
C TRP A 59 -1.61 -2.14 17.02
N TYR A 60 -1.70 -1.69 15.79
CA TYR A 60 -2.57 -0.61 15.39
C TYR A 60 -3.83 -1.20 14.79
N ARG A 61 -4.92 -1.18 15.56
CA ARG A 61 -6.23 -1.72 15.17
C ARG A 61 -7.25 -0.61 15.06
N HIS A 62 -8.29 -0.84 14.25
CA HIS A 62 -9.45 0.05 14.20
C HIS A 62 -10.21 -0.02 15.52
N GLU A 63 -10.46 1.16 16.09
CA GLU A 63 -11.26 1.35 17.31
C GLU A 63 -12.32 2.42 17.02
N GLU A 64 -13.58 2.06 17.14
CA GLU A 64 -14.68 2.97 16.88
C GLU A 64 -14.66 4.17 17.84
N GLY A 65 -14.88 5.36 17.29
CA GLY A 65 -14.88 6.62 18.07
C GLY A 65 -13.48 7.11 18.51
N LYS A 66 -12.40 6.40 18.19
CA LYS A 66 -11.04 6.82 18.53
C LYS A 66 -10.24 7.25 17.29
N ASN A 67 -9.15 7.99 17.52
CA ASN A 67 -8.17 8.28 16.49
C ASN A 67 -7.31 7.03 16.25
N SER A 68 -7.75 6.17 15.36
CA SER A 68 -7.13 4.89 15.03
C SER A 68 -7.09 4.67 13.52
N ILE A 69 -6.48 3.57 13.09
CA ILE A 69 -6.54 3.13 11.69
C ILE A 69 -8.01 2.92 11.27
N SER A 70 -8.33 3.24 10.02
CA SER A 70 -9.71 3.27 9.52
C SER A 70 -10.34 1.90 9.29
N HIS A 71 -9.53 0.82 9.18
CA HIS A 71 -10.00 -0.56 8.94
C HIS A 71 -8.91 -1.58 9.27
N ASN A 72 -9.29 -2.78 9.74
CA ASN A 72 -8.34 -3.82 10.15
C ASN A 72 -7.78 -4.69 9.00
N ASN A 73 -8.35 -4.63 7.80
CA ASN A 73 -7.76 -5.28 6.64
C ASN A 73 -6.80 -4.32 5.94
N VAL A 74 -5.51 -4.54 6.11
CA VAL A 74 -4.45 -3.67 5.58
C VAL A 74 -3.80 -4.33 4.37
N LYS A 75 -3.72 -3.59 3.26
CA LYS A 75 -3.23 -4.11 1.97
C LYS A 75 -1.91 -3.47 1.53
N ALA A 76 -1.68 -2.22 1.89
CA ALA A 76 -0.52 -1.46 1.46
C ALA A 76 0.11 -0.70 2.63
N ILE A 77 1.42 -0.54 2.59
CA ILE A 77 2.16 0.24 3.57
C ILE A 77 3.40 0.85 2.92
N TYR A 78 3.66 2.12 3.22
CA TYR A 78 4.85 2.84 2.80
C TYR A 78 5.34 3.75 3.92
N TYR A 79 6.62 3.68 4.26
CA TYR A 79 7.25 4.53 5.24
C TYR A 79 7.98 5.71 4.59
N ASP A 80 7.45 6.92 4.81
CA ASP A 80 8.14 8.17 4.48
C ASP A 80 9.14 8.50 5.59
N ARG A 81 10.40 8.08 5.37
CA ARG A 81 11.49 8.26 6.33
C ARG A 81 11.79 9.73 6.63
N THR A 82 11.65 10.60 5.63
CA THR A 82 11.97 12.03 5.75
C THR A 82 11.01 12.75 6.68
N ASN A 83 9.72 12.43 6.54
CA ASN A 83 8.66 13.09 7.31
C ASN A 83 8.22 12.29 8.55
N GLU A 84 8.77 11.08 8.77
CA GLU A 84 8.37 10.14 9.83
C GLU A 84 6.88 9.81 9.78
N ILE A 85 6.38 9.55 8.57
CA ILE A 85 4.98 9.23 8.32
C ILE A 85 4.87 7.80 7.80
N MET A 86 3.95 7.04 8.39
CA MET A 86 3.54 5.75 7.86
C MET A 86 2.24 5.93 7.07
N TRP A 87 2.30 5.66 5.77
CA TRP A 87 1.14 5.63 4.87
C TRP A 87 0.60 4.21 4.80
N ILE A 88 -0.70 4.06 5.06
CA ILE A 88 -1.33 2.74 5.22
C ILE A 88 -2.60 2.69 4.37
N GLY A 89 -2.60 1.79 3.39
CA GLY A 89 -3.75 1.51 2.54
C GLY A 89 -4.59 0.36 3.09
N THR A 90 -5.89 0.59 3.22
CA THR A 90 -6.82 -0.38 3.79
C THR A 90 -7.86 -0.85 2.79
N HIS A 91 -8.48 -1.98 3.08
CA HIS A 91 -9.66 -2.47 2.37
C HIS A 91 -10.91 -1.82 2.98
N LEU A 92 -11.61 -0.97 2.22
CA LEU A 92 -12.81 -0.21 2.61
C LEU A 92 -12.58 0.97 3.59
N GLY A 93 -11.35 1.27 3.98
CA GLY A 93 -11.06 2.38 4.91
C GLY A 93 -10.31 3.56 4.27
N GLY A 94 -9.93 3.46 2.99
CA GLY A 94 -9.15 4.48 2.28
C GLY A 94 -7.67 4.47 2.64
N LEU A 95 -7.04 5.63 2.50
CA LEU A 95 -5.64 5.87 2.79
C LEU A 95 -5.48 6.53 4.17
N ASN A 96 -4.69 5.93 5.03
CA ASN A 96 -4.35 6.46 6.35
C ASN A 96 -2.94 7.03 6.35
N LYS A 97 -2.80 8.19 6.96
CA LYS A 97 -1.53 8.83 7.32
C LYS A 97 -1.36 8.72 8.82
N LEU A 98 -0.36 8.00 9.28
CA LEU A 98 0.05 7.97 10.69
C LEU A 98 1.32 8.81 10.85
N ASP A 99 1.22 9.91 11.57
CA ASP A 99 2.39 10.68 12.01
C ASP A 99 3.00 9.98 13.22
N LEU A 100 4.21 9.44 13.05
CA LEU A 100 4.88 8.65 14.10
C LEU A 100 5.37 9.49 15.27
N ARG A 101 5.55 10.81 15.09
CA ARG A 101 5.97 11.72 16.16
C ARG A 101 4.84 12.04 17.13
N THR A 102 3.62 12.13 16.60
CA THR A 102 2.42 12.49 17.38
C THR A 102 1.52 11.30 17.65
N ASN A 103 1.77 10.17 16.98
CA ASN A 103 0.93 8.96 16.98
C ASN A 103 -0.53 9.25 16.61
N ARG A 104 -0.77 10.15 15.61
CA ARG A 104 -2.11 10.54 15.16
C ARG A 104 -2.37 10.09 13.75
N PHE A 105 -3.58 9.59 13.54
CA PHE A 105 -4.10 9.21 12.23
C PHE A 105 -4.86 10.36 11.57
N THR A 106 -4.66 10.51 10.26
CA THR A 106 -5.52 11.26 9.35
C THR A 106 -5.98 10.31 8.26
N VAL A 107 -7.26 10.33 7.92
CA VAL A 107 -7.85 9.39 6.95
C VAL A 107 -8.33 10.15 5.73
N TYR A 108 -7.93 9.67 4.57
CA TYR A 108 -8.38 10.15 3.25
C TYR A 108 -9.28 9.10 2.63
N ARG A 109 -10.45 9.52 2.15
CA ARG A 109 -11.49 8.64 1.60
C ARG A 109 -11.97 9.13 0.24
N MET A 110 -12.60 8.24 -0.49
CA MET A 110 -13.41 8.60 -1.66
C MET A 110 -14.60 9.45 -1.22
N LYS A 111 -14.87 10.50 -1.98
CA LYS A 111 -16.04 11.37 -1.81
C LYS A 111 -16.80 11.43 -3.13
N ALA A 112 -18.06 11.06 -3.10
CA ALA A 112 -18.91 11.11 -4.28
C ALA A 112 -19.00 12.54 -4.82
N GLY A 113 -18.77 12.72 -6.12
CA GLY A 113 -18.78 14.02 -6.79
C GLY A 113 -17.50 14.88 -6.62
N ASP A 114 -16.53 14.45 -5.83
CA ASP A 114 -15.25 15.14 -5.67
C ASP A 114 -14.13 14.41 -6.46
N PRO A 115 -13.77 14.92 -7.66
CA PRO A 115 -12.74 14.29 -8.49
C PRO A 115 -11.33 14.41 -7.91
N THR A 116 -11.14 15.21 -6.86
CA THR A 116 -9.87 15.39 -6.16
C THR A 116 -9.73 14.46 -4.95
N SER A 117 -10.75 13.68 -4.62
CA SER A 117 -10.69 12.65 -3.60
C SER A 117 -10.10 11.33 -4.14
N LEU A 118 -9.87 10.35 -3.27
CA LEU A 118 -9.45 9.00 -3.70
C LEU A 118 -10.46 8.41 -4.70
N PRO A 119 -9.99 7.67 -5.74
CA PRO A 119 -10.89 6.98 -6.67
C PRO A 119 -11.73 5.87 -6.02
N SER A 120 -11.24 5.29 -4.91
CA SER A 120 -11.94 4.26 -4.12
C SER A 120 -11.34 4.17 -2.72
N ASP A 121 -12.14 3.72 -1.74
CA ASP A 121 -11.70 3.41 -0.37
C ASP A 121 -10.95 2.09 -0.25
N ILE A 122 -10.84 1.32 -1.33
CA ILE A 122 -10.02 0.12 -1.39
C ILE A 122 -8.65 0.48 -1.96
N VAL A 123 -7.67 0.70 -1.08
CA VAL A 123 -6.29 1.01 -1.46
C VAL A 123 -5.49 -0.28 -1.54
N ARG A 124 -4.83 -0.51 -2.68
CA ARG A 124 -4.13 -1.75 -3.01
C ARG A 124 -2.62 -1.64 -2.89
N ASP A 125 -2.07 -0.49 -3.30
CA ASP A 125 -0.63 -0.25 -3.28
C ASP A 125 -0.30 1.24 -3.16
N ILE A 126 0.89 1.54 -2.63
CA ILE A 126 1.39 2.90 -2.42
C ILE A 126 2.88 2.90 -2.74
N VAL A 127 3.29 3.76 -3.67
CA VAL A 127 4.71 3.98 -3.97
C VAL A 127 5.04 5.47 -4.02
N PRO A 128 6.23 5.90 -3.59
CA PRO A 128 6.63 7.30 -3.64
C PRO A 128 6.96 7.73 -5.08
N TYR A 129 6.63 8.98 -5.41
CA TYR A 129 7.04 9.64 -6.63
C TYR A 129 7.32 11.11 -6.37
N LYS A 130 8.60 11.50 -6.33
CA LYS A 130 9.03 12.86 -5.95
C LYS A 130 8.45 13.25 -4.57
N ASP A 131 7.72 14.35 -4.50
CA ASP A 131 7.03 14.88 -3.31
C ASP A 131 5.61 14.31 -3.12
N LYS A 132 5.20 13.36 -3.96
CA LYS A 132 3.86 12.78 -4.01
C LYS A 132 3.87 11.27 -3.82
N LEU A 133 2.68 10.68 -3.72
CA LEU A 133 2.48 9.24 -3.70
C LEU A 133 1.66 8.81 -4.91
N VAL A 134 2.06 7.74 -5.56
CA VAL A 134 1.19 7.03 -6.49
C VAL A 134 0.40 6.02 -5.67
N VAL A 135 -0.92 6.15 -5.69
CA VAL A 135 -1.84 5.32 -4.92
C VAL A 135 -2.70 4.51 -5.88
N ALA A 136 -2.56 3.19 -5.81
CA ALA A 136 -3.44 2.26 -6.51
C ALA A 136 -4.67 1.99 -5.67
N THR A 137 -5.83 2.13 -6.29
CA THR A 137 -7.12 1.80 -5.69
C THR A 137 -7.85 0.78 -6.55
N GLN A 138 -8.98 0.28 -6.07
CA GLN A 138 -9.82 -0.61 -6.88
C GLN A 138 -10.33 0.05 -8.17
N ASN A 139 -10.53 1.38 -8.17
CA ASN A 139 -11.12 2.12 -9.28
C ASN A 139 -10.10 3.04 -9.98
N GLY A 140 -8.84 2.59 -10.08
CA GLY A 140 -7.79 3.30 -10.79
C GLY A 140 -6.62 3.74 -9.92
N VAL A 141 -5.71 4.47 -10.55
CA VAL A 141 -4.46 4.95 -9.96
C VAL A 141 -4.47 6.47 -9.93
N CYS A 142 -4.09 7.05 -8.81
CA CYS A 142 -3.99 8.49 -8.66
C CYS A 142 -2.61 8.93 -8.13
N LEU A 143 -2.25 10.15 -8.45
CA LEU A 143 -1.13 10.88 -7.87
C LEU A 143 -1.67 11.70 -6.69
N PHE A 144 -1.39 11.23 -5.48
CA PHE A 144 -1.83 11.84 -4.23
C PHE A 144 -0.80 12.87 -3.75
N ASN A 145 -1.27 14.04 -3.37
CA ASN A 145 -0.43 15.09 -2.79
C ASN A 145 -0.53 15.05 -1.25
N PRO A 146 0.54 14.66 -0.53
CA PRO A 146 0.55 14.59 0.94
C PRO A 146 0.29 15.91 1.66
N ALA A 147 0.61 17.05 1.03
CA ALA A 147 0.45 18.37 1.64
C ALA A 147 -1.00 18.86 1.60
N THR A 148 -1.74 18.56 0.53
CA THR A 148 -3.12 19.02 0.33
C THR A 148 -4.16 17.94 0.58
N GLY A 149 -3.78 16.67 0.52
CA GLY A 149 -4.69 15.52 0.54
C GLY A 149 -5.44 15.28 -0.77
N ALA A 150 -5.11 16.02 -1.82
CA ALA A 150 -5.78 15.93 -3.11
C ALA A 150 -5.18 14.81 -3.98
N CYS A 151 -6.03 14.13 -4.73
CA CYS A 151 -5.69 13.16 -5.76
C CYS A 151 -5.85 13.75 -7.17
N GLN A 152 -4.88 13.51 -8.01
CA GLN A 152 -5.00 13.64 -9.46
C GLN A 152 -5.11 12.24 -10.05
N GLN A 153 -6.24 11.88 -10.63
CA GLN A 153 -6.37 10.60 -11.33
C GLN A 153 -5.44 10.60 -12.55
N LEU A 154 -4.56 9.59 -12.64
CA LEU A 154 -3.61 9.48 -13.75
C LEU A 154 -4.28 8.94 -15.01
N PHE A 155 -5.15 7.94 -14.84
CA PHE A 155 -5.97 7.35 -15.90
C PHE A 155 -7.15 6.63 -15.26
N LYS A 156 -8.30 6.72 -15.91
CA LYS A 156 -9.54 6.02 -15.51
C LYS A 156 -9.77 4.78 -16.35
N GLU A 157 -9.43 4.87 -17.63
CA GLU A 157 -9.75 3.89 -18.65
C GLU A 157 -8.55 3.71 -19.60
N THR A 158 -8.44 2.54 -20.17
CA THR A 158 -7.55 2.28 -21.30
C THR A 158 -8.08 2.99 -22.55
N LYS A 159 -7.30 3.03 -23.64
CA LYS A 159 -7.75 3.56 -24.94
C LYS A 159 -9.01 2.90 -25.49
N GLU A 160 -9.34 1.72 -24.97
CA GLU A 160 -10.50 0.93 -25.38
C GLU A 160 -11.73 1.17 -24.49
N GLY A 161 -11.70 2.17 -23.60
CA GLY A 161 -12.80 2.51 -22.70
C GLY A 161 -13.00 1.53 -21.55
N ARG A 162 -12.03 0.63 -21.30
CA ARG A 162 -12.04 -0.28 -20.15
C ARG A 162 -11.19 0.32 -19.02
N GLY A 163 -11.64 0.16 -17.79
CA GLY A 163 -10.80 0.45 -16.63
C GLY A 163 -9.56 -0.44 -16.65
N ILE A 164 -8.45 0.07 -16.14
CA ILE A 164 -7.32 -0.78 -15.79
C ILE A 164 -7.80 -1.66 -14.65
N GLY A 165 -8.09 -2.89 -14.87
CA GLY A 165 -8.61 -3.85 -13.92
C GLY A 165 -8.09 -3.70 -12.47
N MET A 166 -8.23 -4.67 -11.64
CA MET A 166 -7.77 -4.58 -10.25
C MET A 166 -6.23 -4.49 -10.22
N VAL A 167 -5.69 -3.33 -9.79
CA VAL A 167 -4.24 -3.15 -9.63
C VAL A 167 -3.76 -4.02 -8.47
N ALA A 168 -2.81 -4.89 -8.74
CA ALA A 168 -2.20 -5.77 -7.75
C ALA A 168 -0.95 -5.15 -7.12
N SER A 169 -0.13 -4.45 -7.92
CA SER A 169 1.12 -3.84 -7.45
C SER A 169 1.57 -2.70 -8.34
N LEU A 170 2.33 -1.78 -7.75
CA LEU A 170 3.01 -0.66 -8.40
C LEU A 170 4.51 -0.76 -8.19
N CYS A 171 5.26 -0.29 -9.17
CA CYS A 171 6.70 -0.08 -9.04
C CYS A 171 7.12 1.13 -9.88
N ILE A 172 8.03 1.96 -9.39
CA ILE A 172 8.66 3.01 -10.17
C ILE A 172 10.11 2.62 -10.40
N ASP A 173 10.51 2.52 -11.66
CA ASP A 173 11.88 2.17 -12.02
C ASP A 173 12.83 3.38 -11.89
N LYS A 174 14.13 3.11 -12.10
CA LYS A 174 15.18 4.13 -12.01
C LYS A 174 15.03 5.27 -13.04
N ASP A 175 14.30 5.02 -14.13
CA ASP A 175 14.05 6.00 -15.19
C ASP A 175 12.76 6.80 -14.93
N GLY A 176 12.09 6.56 -13.79
CA GLY A 176 10.86 7.23 -13.36
C GLY A 176 9.61 6.73 -14.07
N THR A 177 9.65 5.59 -14.74
CA THR A 177 8.47 4.96 -15.34
C THR A 177 7.69 4.21 -14.25
N LEU A 178 6.39 4.45 -14.18
CA LEU A 178 5.49 3.71 -13.31
C LEU A 178 5.06 2.41 -14.01
N TRP A 179 5.35 1.29 -13.38
CA TRP A 179 4.89 -0.05 -13.77
C TRP A 179 3.72 -0.46 -12.91
N ILE A 180 2.70 -1.03 -13.54
CA ILE A 180 1.42 -1.35 -12.90
C ILE A 180 1.07 -2.79 -13.26
N ALA A 181 1.06 -3.66 -12.29
CA ALA A 181 0.53 -5.02 -12.46
C ALA A 181 -0.99 -5.00 -12.25
N ALA A 182 -1.74 -5.38 -13.27
CA ALA A 182 -3.21 -5.41 -13.24
C ALA A 182 -3.72 -6.83 -13.46
N THR A 183 -4.56 -7.30 -12.54
CA THR A 183 -5.09 -8.66 -12.57
C THR A 183 -5.95 -8.89 -13.81
N GLY A 184 -5.56 -9.88 -14.60
CA GLY A 184 -6.26 -10.25 -15.85
C GLY A 184 -5.97 -9.36 -17.06
N GLU A 185 -5.20 -8.28 -16.90
CA GLU A 185 -4.88 -7.31 -17.96
C GLU A 185 -3.38 -7.28 -18.32
N GLY A 186 -2.54 -7.96 -17.53
CA GLY A 186 -1.09 -7.95 -17.70
C GLY A 186 -0.41 -6.80 -16.97
N VAL A 187 0.62 -6.21 -17.59
CA VAL A 187 1.41 -5.12 -17.02
C VAL A 187 1.25 -3.87 -17.87
N TYR A 188 1.14 -2.72 -17.22
CA TYR A 188 1.18 -1.42 -17.89
C TYR A 188 2.43 -0.65 -17.48
N SER A 189 2.96 0.15 -18.41
CA SER A 189 3.92 1.21 -18.10
C SER A 189 3.29 2.58 -18.33
N TYR A 190 3.55 3.51 -17.41
CA TYR A 190 3.08 4.89 -17.52
C TYR A 190 4.25 5.86 -17.36
N ARG A 191 4.37 6.82 -18.29
CA ARG A 191 5.36 7.87 -18.25
C ARG A 191 4.72 9.18 -17.84
N PHE A 192 5.19 9.76 -16.74
CA PHE A 192 4.63 11.00 -16.17
C PHE A 192 4.90 12.24 -17.03
N ASP A 193 5.99 12.25 -17.81
CA ASP A 193 6.38 13.37 -18.67
C ASP A 193 5.46 13.54 -19.87
N SER A 194 5.01 12.45 -20.45
CA SER A 194 4.21 12.42 -21.68
C SER A 194 2.76 11.97 -21.48
N GLY A 195 2.43 11.47 -20.28
CA GLY A 195 1.13 10.86 -20.01
C GLY A 195 0.90 9.55 -20.79
N LYS A 196 1.98 8.97 -21.40
CA LYS A 196 1.86 7.77 -22.23
C LYS A 196 1.63 6.54 -21.35
N LEU A 197 0.52 5.84 -21.58
CA LEU A 197 0.22 4.53 -21.02
C LEU A 197 0.43 3.46 -22.12
N THR A 198 1.18 2.41 -21.80
CA THR A 198 1.41 1.27 -22.70
C THR A 198 1.04 -0.03 -21.98
N ASN A 199 0.27 -0.90 -22.63
CA ASN A 199 -0.10 -2.22 -22.09
C ASN A 199 0.81 -3.32 -22.65
N TYR A 200 1.17 -4.27 -21.79
CA TYR A 200 1.89 -5.52 -22.11
C TYR A 200 0.99 -6.68 -21.65
N PRO A 201 0.01 -7.10 -22.50
CA PRO A 201 -0.91 -8.16 -22.14
C PRO A 201 -0.27 -9.54 -22.33
N HIS A 202 -0.85 -10.54 -21.64
CA HIS A 202 -0.57 -11.94 -21.99
C HIS A 202 -1.08 -12.24 -23.42
N ASN A 203 -0.25 -12.92 -24.21
CA ASN A 203 -0.62 -13.42 -25.54
C ASN A 203 -0.35 -14.93 -25.60
N PRO A 204 -1.38 -15.78 -25.55
CA PRO A 204 -1.21 -17.23 -25.53
C PRO A 204 -0.55 -17.79 -26.83
N ALA A 205 -0.57 -17.03 -27.93
CA ALA A 205 0.12 -17.40 -29.16
C ALA A 205 1.62 -17.02 -29.17
N ASN A 206 2.08 -16.26 -28.17
CA ASN A 206 3.47 -15.84 -28.06
C ASN A 206 4.07 -16.35 -26.75
N PRO A 207 4.92 -17.40 -26.77
CA PRO A 207 5.53 -17.97 -25.57
C PRO A 207 6.49 -17.02 -24.84
N ASN A 208 6.84 -15.87 -25.44
CA ASN A 208 7.68 -14.83 -24.84
C ASN A 208 6.85 -13.66 -24.28
N SER A 209 5.51 -13.74 -24.30
CA SER A 209 4.65 -12.77 -23.60
C SER A 209 4.54 -13.10 -22.10
N LEU A 210 4.01 -12.15 -21.34
CA LEU A 210 3.66 -12.38 -19.92
C LEU A 210 2.68 -13.54 -19.76
#